data_d0124142aeac7a7ecb3ba790395477f8
#
_entry.id   d0124142aeac7a7ecb3ba790395477f8
#
_cell.length_a   1.000
_cell.length_b   1.000
_cell.length_c   1.000
_cell.angle_alpha   90.00
_cell.angle_beta   90.00
_cell.angle_gamma   90.00
#
_symmetry.space_group_name_H-M   'P 1'
#
loop_
_entity.id
_entity.type
_entity.pdbx_description
1 polymer ?
#
loop_
_entity_poly.entity_id
_entity_poly.type
_entity_poly.pdbx_seq_one_letter_code
_entity_poly.pdbx_strand_id
1 'polypeptide(L)'
;MGDEIVRLHYNEAELRRDGAKALHQFGVHATYKIHTHDFYELFLVPKGSAVHAVNGRSQLLTEGSFVLVRPNDVHRYELFNSDAFEIIDIGIPETLFLKICDYLDVERSVFDAPALSPHCVLSGAVLSDVQRKLLHSGRVENPEDGYRFMRSVFPYLVGLFLTAPAPETQLPQWLSALLEAMDERENFIAGLPRLLALANMSQEHLTRSFRRYLGA
;
A
#
# COMPACT_ATOMS: atom_id res chain seq x y z
N MET A 1 -25.31 2.22 7.78
CA MET A 1 -24.51 1.95 9.00
C MET A 1 -23.08 2.14 8.53
N GLY A 2 -22.40 3.23 8.98
CA GLY A 2 -21.02 3.44 8.62
C GLY A 2 -20.17 2.32 9.23
N ASP A 3 -19.24 1.79 8.43
CA ASP A 3 -18.30 0.79 8.94
C ASP A 3 -17.48 1.43 10.07
N GLU A 4 -17.41 0.74 11.21
CA GLU A 4 -16.59 1.18 12.33
C GLU A 4 -15.10 1.09 11.92
N ILE A 5 -14.40 2.23 11.99
CA ILE A 5 -12.97 2.29 11.65
C ILE A 5 -12.19 1.64 12.81
N VAL A 6 -11.53 0.53 12.53
CA VAL A 6 -10.66 -0.14 13.49
C VAL A 6 -9.33 0.61 13.60
N ARG A 7 -8.88 0.89 14.83
CA ARG A 7 -7.54 1.47 15.08
C ARG A 7 -6.59 0.41 15.62
N LEU A 8 -5.47 0.24 14.95
CA LEU A 8 -4.40 -0.67 15.35
C LEU A 8 -3.28 0.10 16.04
N HIS A 9 -2.64 -0.56 17.01
CA HIS A 9 -1.53 -0.01 17.79
C HIS A 9 -0.32 -0.94 17.70
N TYR A 10 0.87 -0.39 17.52
CA TYR A 10 2.10 -1.15 17.48
C TYR A 10 3.30 -0.30 17.89
N ASN A 11 4.04 -0.74 18.89
CA ASN A 11 5.16 -0.02 19.44
C ASN A 11 6.47 -0.81 19.35
N GLU A 12 7.62 -0.18 19.71
CA GLU A 12 8.95 -0.80 19.58
C GLU A 12 9.12 -2.03 20.50
N ALA A 13 8.42 -2.09 21.63
CA ALA A 13 8.48 -3.27 22.53
C ALA A 13 7.74 -4.46 21.90
N GLU A 14 6.62 -4.23 21.22
CA GLU A 14 5.88 -5.25 20.48
C GLU A 14 6.67 -5.72 19.26
N LEU A 15 7.22 -4.80 18.48
CA LEU A 15 8.09 -5.11 17.34
C LEU A 15 9.25 -6.02 17.75
N ARG A 16 9.90 -5.73 18.89
CA ARG A 16 10.99 -6.56 19.42
C ARG A 16 10.50 -7.92 19.90
N ARG A 17 9.38 -7.96 20.66
CA ARG A 17 8.80 -9.19 21.17
C ARG A 17 8.42 -10.15 20.04
N ASP A 18 7.87 -9.61 18.96
CA ASP A 18 7.40 -10.35 17.80
C ASP A 18 8.53 -10.70 16.82
N GLY A 19 9.75 -10.17 17.07
CA GLY A 19 10.92 -10.41 16.23
C GLY A 19 10.89 -9.67 14.90
N ALA A 20 10.09 -8.59 14.80
CA ALA A 20 9.88 -7.81 13.59
C ALA A 20 9.53 -8.71 12.37
N LYS A 21 8.62 -9.65 12.58
CA LYS A 21 8.18 -10.57 11.53
C LYS A 21 7.25 -9.88 10.56
N ALA A 22 7.60 -9.93 9.28
CA ALA A 22 6.67 -9.54 8.23
C ALA A 22 5.56 -10.57 8.09
N LEU A 23 4.33 -10.10 7.94
CA LEU A 23 3.17 -10.92 7.69
C LEU A 23 3.00 -11.14 6.20
N HIS A 24 2.96 -12.39 5.75
CA HIS A 24 2.66 -12.74 4.37
C HIS A 24 1.23 -13.27 4.27
N GLN A 25 0.39 -12.53 3.57
CA GLN A 25 -1.02 -12.84 3.37
C GLN A 25 -1.22 -13.31 1.93
N PHE A 26 -1.80 -14.50 1.78
CA PHE A 26 -2.05 -15.14 0.50
C PHE A 26 -3.53 -15.12 0.14
N GLY A 27 -3.82 -14.97 -1.15
CA GLY A 27 -5.16 -15.16 -1.66
C GLY A 27 -6.17 -14.21 -1.04
N VAL A 28 -5.81 -12.95 -0.85
CA VAL A 28 -6.73 -11.94 -0.33
C VAL A 28 -7.87 -11.78 -1.33
N HIS A 29 -9.04 -12.34 -1.02
CA HIS A 29 -10.22 -12.33 -1.88
C HIS A 29 -11.29 -11.33 -1.44
N ALA A 30 -11.13 -10.74 -0.27
CA ALA A 30 -12.11 -9.83 0.30
C ALA A 30 -11.50 -8.45 0.51
N THR A 31 -12.33 -7.44 0.42
CA THR A 31 -11.99 -6.09 0.85
C THR A 31 -11.54 -6.12 2.31
N TYR A 32 -10.32 -5.66 2.56
CA TYR A 32 -9.87 -5.44 3.92
C TYR A 32 -10.77 -4.37 4.57
N LYS A 33 -11.18 -4.59 5.81
CA LYS A 33 -11.97 -3.60 6.54
C LYS A 33 -11.20 -2.29 6.60
N ILE A 34 -11.92 -1.18 6.44
CA ILE A 34 -11.36 0.15 6.63
C ILE A 34 -10.76 0.25 8.03
N HIS A 35 -9.50 0.68 8.10
CA HIS A 35 -8.77 0.77 9.36
C HIS A 35 -7.76 1.91 9.36
N THR A 36 -7.20 2.17 10.52
CA THR A 36 -6.11 3.12 10.74
C THR A 36 -5.15 2.57 11.78
N HIS A 37 -3.96 3.13 11.89
CA HIS A 37 -2.95 2.70 12.85
C HIS A 37 -2.07 3.87 13.32
N ASP A 38 -1.29 3.69 14.39
CA ASP A 38 -0.39 4.69 14.97
C ASP A 38 1.09 4.46 14.64
N PHE A 39 1.37 3.60 13.70
CA PHE A 39 2.71 3.25 13.21
C PHE A 39 2.80 3.45 11.70
N TYR A 40 3.99 3.40 11.13
CA TYR A 40 4.18 3.30 9.68
C TYR A 40 4.05 1.84 9.27
N GLU A 41 3.34 1.58 8.18
CA GLU A 41 3.24 0.24 7.60
C GLU A 41 3.94 0.22 6.24
N LEU A 42 4.89 -0.69 6.08
CA LEU A 42 5.46 -1.03 4.79
C LEU A 42 4.75 -2.25 4.25
N PHE A 43 4.26 -2.20 3.02
CA PHE A 43 3.80 -3.39 2.35
C PHE A 43 4.28 -3.51 0.91
N LEU A 44 4.54 -4.74 0.51
CA LEU A 44 4.90 -5.16 -0.83
C LEU A 44 3.76 -5.97 -1.43
N VAL A 45 3.44 -5.74 -2.69
CA VAL A 45 2.53 -6.59 -3.50
C VAL A 45 3.40 -7.53 -4.36
N PRO A 46 3.62 -8.78 -3.94
CA PRO A 46 4.40 -9.73 -4.73
C PRO A 46 3.61 -10.32 -5.90
N LYS A 47 2.27 -10.23 -5.88
CA LYS A 47 1.43 -10.78 -6.94
C LYS A 47 0.04 -10.17 -6.94
N GLY A 48 -0.53 -9.98 -8.14
CA GLY A 48 -1.89 -9.50 -8.36
C GLY A 48 -1.99 -7.98 -8.42
N SER A 49 -3.22 -7.48 -8.31
CA SER A 49 -3.51 -6.06 -8.34
C SER A 49 -4.69 -5.71 -7.44
N ALA A 50 -4.66 -4.51 -6.89
CA ALA A 50 -5.70 -3.97 -6.02
C ALA A 50 -5.79 -2.45 -6.15
N VAL A 51 -6.92 -1.89 -5.78
CA VAL A 51 -7.04 -0.46 -5.51
C VAL A 51 -6.84 -0.25 -4.01
N HIS A 52 -5.91 0.61 -3.67
CA HIS A 52 -5.69 1.07 -2.30
C HIS A 52 -6.38 2.41 -2.11
N ALA A 53 -7.47 2.41 -1.36
CA ALA A 53 -8.15 3.62 -0.94
C ALA A 53 -7.50 4.14 0.35
N VAL A 54 -7.04 5.38 0.35
CA VAL A 54 -6.41 6.04 1.49
C VAL A 54 -6.87 7.48 1.60
N ASN A 55 -7.45 7.85 2.75
CA ASN A 55 -7.95 9.21 3.03
C ASN A 55 -8.89 9.75 1.94
N GLY A 56 -9.78 8.91 1.39
CA GLY A 56 -10.71 9.28 0.32
C GLY A 56 -10.05 9.46 -1.05
N ARG A 57 -8.86 8.95 -1.26
CA ARG A 57 -8.16 8.91 -2.54
C ARG A 57 -7.78 7.48 -2.88
N SER A 58 -7.65 7.17 -4.16
CA SER A 58 -7.32 5.82 -4.62
C SER A 58 -6.01 5.79 -5.39
N GLN A 59 -5.23 4.73 -5.19
CA GLN A 59 -4.05 4.42 -5.98
C GLN A 59 -4.08 2.96 -6.41
N LEU A 60 -3.65 2.70 -7.65
CA LEU A 60 -3.57 1.34 -8.16
C LEU A 60 -2.29 0.69 -7.63
N LEU A 61 -2.44 -0.52 -7.11
CA LEU A 61 -1.36 -1.41 -6.73
C LEU A 61 -1.27 -2.54 -7.75
N THR A 62 -0.04 -2.84 -8.17
CA THR A 62 0.28 -3.95 -9.07
C THR A 62 1.44 -4.74 -8.50
N GLU A 63 1.78 -5.86 -9.11
CA GLU A 63 3.00 -6.59 -8.76
C GLU A 63 4.22 -5.67 -8.71
N GLY A 64 4.98 -5.75 -7.63
CA GLY A 64 6.11 -4.87 -7.33
C GLY A 64 5.74 -3.56 -6.63
N SER A 65 4.46 -3.22 -6.46
CA SER A 65 4.06 -2.06 -5.66
C SER A 65 4.60 -2.18 -4.25
N PHE A 66 5.33 -1.14 -3.83
CA PHE A 66 5.87 -1.01 -2.48
C PHE A 66 5.40 0.32 -1.90
N VAL A 67 4.67 0.25 -0.79
CA VAL A 67 3.91 1.37 -0.23
C VAL A 67 4.28 1.59 1.23
N LEU A 68 4.33 2.86 1.62
CA LEU A 68 4.49 3.31 3.00
C LEU A 68 3.21 4.00 3.47
N VAL A 69 2.37 3.29 4.24
CA VAL A 69 1.19 3.88 4.89
C VAL A 69 1.62 4.59 6.16
N ARG A 70 1.12 5.81 6.37
CA ARG A 70 1.52 6.67 7.47
C ARG A 70 0.64 6.47 8.69
N PRO A 71 1.11 6.82 9.89
CA PRO A 71 0.25 6.92 11.07
C PRO A 71 -0.98 7.79 10.78
N ASN A 72 -2.14 7.32 11.23
CA ASN A 72 -3.46 7.95 11.09
C ASN A 72 -4.03 8.00 9.66
N ASP A 73 -3.35 7.50 8.64
CA ASP A 73 -4.00 7.24 7.36
C ASP A 73 -5.15 6.25 7.58
N VAL A 74 -6.33 6.57 7.02
CA VAL A 74 -7.48 5.67 7.00
C VAL A 74 -7.50 4.98 5.66
N HIS A 75 -7.33 3.67 5.64
CA HIS A 75 -7.12 2.95 4.40
C HIS A 75 -7.79 1.57 4.34
N ARG A 76 -7.92 1.05 3.11
CA ARG A 76 -8.37 -0.29 2.77
C ARG A 76 -7.86 -0.69 1.40
N TYR A 77 -7.93 -2.00 1.08
CA TYR A 77 -7.65 -2.52 -0.26
C TYR A 77 -8.90 -3.13 -0.87
N GLU A 78 -9.03 -3.02 -2.19
CA GLU A 78 -10.07 -3.66 -2.99
C GLU A 78 -9.41 -4.38 -4.15
N LEU A 79 -9.85 -5.62 -4.41
CA LEU A 79 -9.37 -6.40 -5.55
C LEU A 79 -9.67 -5.66 -6.86
N PHE A 80 -8.70 -5.68 -7.76
CA PHE A 80 -8.85 -5.06 -9.06
C PHE A 80 -8.28 -5.98 -10.15
N ASN A 81 -9.14 -6.43 -11.07
CA ASN A 81 -8.78 -7.32 -12.19
C ASN A 81 -7.93 -8.54 -11.80
N SER A 82 -8.14 -9.05 -10.61
CA SER A 82 -7.37 -10.17 -10.06
C SER A 82 -8.31 -11.04 -9.24
N ASP A 83 -8.23 -12.34 -9.38
CA ASP A 83 -8.98 -13.27 -8.53
C ASP A 83 -8.47 -13.27 -7.08
N ALA A 84 -7.23 -12.84 -6.89
CA ALA A 84 -6.60 -12.66 -5.58
C ALA A 84 -5.35 -11.80 -5.71
N PHE A 85 -4.92 -11.18 -4.60
CA PHE A 85 -3.59 -10.61 -4.53
C PHE A 85 -2.87 -11.01 -3.24
N GLU A 86 -1.55 -10.90 -3.26
CA GLU A 86 -0.70 -11.21 -2.13
C GLU A 86 -0.09 -9.93 -1.57
N ILE A 87 0.05 -9.88 -0.25
CA ILE A 87 0.67 -8.77 0.47
C ILE A 87 1.72 -9.33 1.43
N ILE A 88 2.86 -8.67 1.52
CA ILE A 88 3.83 -8.86 2.60
C ILE A 88 3.97 -7.53 3.30
N ASP A 89 3.51 -7.44 4.55
CA ASP A 89 3.46 -6.21 5.32
C ASP A 89 4.26 -6.31 6.63
N ILE A 90 4.72 -5.15 7.09
CA ILE A 90 5.40 -5.00 8.38
C ILE A 90 5.21 -3.60 8.95
N GLY A 91 4.87 -3.53 10.24
CA GLY A 91 4.78 -2.26 10.96
C GLY A 91 6.15 -1.73 11.38
N ILE A 92 6.34 -0.42 11.28
CA ILE A 92 7.49 0.32 11.83
C ILE A 92 6.96 1.32 12.84
N PRO A 93 7.20 1.14 14.16
CA PRO A 93 6.83 2.12 15.17
C PRO A 93 7.35 3.51 14.84
N GLU A 94 6.55 4.55 15.08
CA GLU A 94 6.90 5.93 14.74
C GLU A 94 8.26 6.35 15.32
N THR A 95 8.55 5.95 16.56
CA THR A 95 9.84 6.24 17.22
C THR A 95 11.04 5.63 16.48
N LEU A 96 10.88 4.46 15.88
CA LEU A 96 11.92 3.81 15.08
C LEU A 96 12.02 4.47 13.70
N PHE A 97 10.90 4.82 13.10
CA PHE A 97 10.87 5.51 11.80
C PHE A 97 11.60 6.85 11.85
N LEU A 98 11.41 7.64 12.91
CA LEU A 98 12.14 8.90 13.10
C LEU A 98 13.66 8.68 13.20
N LYS A 99 14.12 7.65 13.93
CA LYS A 99 15.54 7.29 13.97
C LYS A 99 16.09 6.87 12.60
N ILE A 100 15.24 6.26 11.75
CA ILE A 100 15.62 5.91 10.38
C ILE A 100 15.73 7.17 9.52
N CYS A 101 14.82 8.13 9.66
CA CYS A 101 14.89 9.41 8.97
C CYS A 101 16.19 10.15 9.34
N ASP A 102 16.52 10.23 10.65
CA ASP A 102 17.77 10.81 11.13
C ASP A 102 19.00 10.11 10.54
N TYR A 103 18.99 8.78 10.49
CA TYR A 103 20.08 7.98 9.92
C TYR A 103 20.26 8.21 8.42
N LEU A 104 19.17 8.43 7.69
CA LEU A 104 19.17 8.68 6.24
C LEU A 104 19.36 10.15 5.87
N ASP A 105 19.50 11.04 6.87
CA ASP A 105 19.59 12.50 6.70
C ASP A 105 18.42 13.05 5.85
N VAL A 106 17.20 12.63 6.20
CA VAL A 106 15.98 13.02 5.48
C VAL A 106 14.90 13.52 6.46
N GLU A 107 14.26 14.63 6.08
CA GLU A 107 13.14 15.15 6.84
C GLU A 107 11.92 14.24 6.72
N ARG A 108 11.25 13.93 7.84
CA ARG A 108 10.01 13.14 7.87
C ARG A 108 8.95 13.68 6.90
N SER A 109 8.89 14.98 6.71
CA SER A 109 7.95 15.65 5.81
C SER A 109 7.99 15.14 4.37
N VAL A 110 9.12 14.58 3.92
CA VAL A 110 9.25 13.94 2.61
C VAL A 110 8.25 12.80 2.45
N PHE A 111 7.96 12.07 3.52
CA PHE A 111 7.02 10.96 3.54
C PHE A 111 5.60 11.39 3.92
N ASP A 112 5.44 12.39 4.77
CA ASP A 112 4.15 12.79 5.34
C ASP A 112 3.42 13.84 4.48
N ALA A 113 4.14 14.66 3.71
CA ALA A 113 3.56 15.72 2.89
C ALA A 113 2.76 15.25 1.65
N PRO A 114 3.10 14.13 0.96
CA PRO A 114 2.31 13.68 -0.18
C PRO A 114 0.85 13.40 0.18
N ALA A 115 -0.08 13.75 -0.71
CA ALA A 115 -1.51 13.55 -0.48
C ALA A 115 -1.91 12.07 -0.45
N LEU A 116 -1.17 11.21 -1.15
CA LEU A 116 -1.29 9.74 -1.12
C LEU A 116 -0.11 9.15 -0.34
N SER A 117 -0.28 7.94 0.15
CA SER A 117 0.82 7.17 0.74
C SER A 117 1.99 7.07 -0.24
N PRO A 118 3.26 7.31 0.20
CA PRO A 118 4.42 7.11 -0.65
C PRO A 118 4.40 5.72 -1.30
N HIS A 119 4.61 5.70 -2.61
CA HIS A 119 4.50 4.49 -3.42
C HIS A 119 5.60 4.48 -4.48
N CYS A 120 6.29 3.35 -4.61
CA CYS A 120 7.18 3.09 -5.72
C CYS A 120 6.94 1.67 -6.28
N VAL A 121 7.43 1.40 -7.48
CA VAL A 121 7.31 0.07 -8.10
C VAL A 121 8.69 -0.54 -8.19
N LEU A 122 8.87 -1.66 -7.49
CA LEU A 122 10.10 -2.44 -7.50
C LEU A 122 10.03 -3.49 -8.61
N SER A 123 11.15 -3.74 -9.27
CA SER A 123 11.24 -4.74 -10.32
C SER A 123 12.55 -5.52 -10.27
N GLY A 124 12.61 -6.64 -10.98
CA GLY A 124 13.83 -7.42 -11.17
C GLY A 124 14.51 -7.83 -9.84
N ALA A 125 15.80 -7.56 -9.75
CA ALA A 125 16.62 -7.95 -8.61
C ALA A 125 16.23 -7.22 -7.31
N VAL A 126 15.76 -5.98 -7.39
CA VAL A 126 15.35 -5.19 -6.22
C VAL A 126 14.08 -5.78 -5.61
N LEU A 127 13.07 -6.08 -6.43
CA LEU A 127 11.84 -6.76 -5.99
C LEU A 127 12.16 -8.08 -5.29
N SER A 128 12.96 -8.93 -5.93
CA SER A 128 13.36 -10.23 -5.38
C SER A 128 14.12 -10.10 -4.07
N ASP A 129 14.98 -9.08 -3.94
CA ASP A 129 15.77 -8.84 -2.73
C ASP A 129 14.88 -8.38 -1.56
N VAL A 130 13.98 -7.41 -1.80
CA VAL A 130 13.03 -6.93 -0.79
C VAL A 130 12.12 -8.06 -0.33
N GLN A 131 11.52 -8.81 -1.26
CA GLN A 131 10.68 -9.95 -0.95
C GLN A 131 11.42 -10.98 -0.10
N ARG A 132 12.64 -11.33 -0.46
CA ARG A 132 13.48 -12.28 0.28
C ARG A 132 13.78 -11.81 1.69
N LYS A 133 14.10 -10.52 1.89
CA LYS A 133 14.38 -9.94 3.21
C LYS A 133 13.14 -9.95 4.11
N LEU A 134 11.99 -9.54 3.58
CA LEU A 134 10.72 -9.55 4.33
C LEU A 134 10.33 -10.99 4.72
N LEU A 135 10.37 -11.94 3.78
CA LEU A 135 10.05 -13.35 4.07
C LEU A 135 11.07 -14.02 5.02
N HIS A 136 12.33 -13.58 4.99
CA HIS A 136 13.34 -14.08 5.92
C HIS A 136 12.99 -13.71 7.36
N SER A 137 12.51 -12.51 7.63
CA SER A 137 12.14 -12.08 8.99
C SER A 137 11.10 -13.01 9.63
N GLY A 138 10.13 -13.49 8.84
CA GLY A 138 9.11 -14.43 9.30
C GLY A 138 9.65 -15.84 9.65
N ARG A 139 10.87 -16.17 9.22
CA ARG A 139 11.52 -17.49 9.43
C ARG A 139 12.54 -17.49 10.56
N VAL A 140 12.91 -16.33 11.09
CA VAL A 140 13.86 -16.25 12.21
C VAL A 140 13.14 -16.69 13.49
N GLU A 141 13.63 -17.77 14.12
CA GLU A 141 13.00 -18.34 15.31
C GLU A 141 13.19 -17.45 16.54
N ASN A 142 14.43 -16.94 16.74
CA ASN A 142 14.74 -16.10 17.87
C ASN A 142 14.23 -14.64 17.61
N PRO A 143 13.29 -14.14 18.41
CA PRO A 143 12.75 -12.78 18.20
C PRO A 143 13.79 -11.67 18.24
N GLU A 144 14.78 -11.77 19.13
CA GLU A 144 15.82 -10.74 19.23
C GLU A 144 16.70 -10.70 17.97
N ASP A 145 17.00 -11.85 17.37
CA ASP A 145 17.77 -11.91 16.12
C ASP A 145 16.94 -11.44 14.93
N GLY A 146 15.64 -11.77 14.89
CA GLY A 146 14.70 -11.24 13.91
C GLY A 146 14.60 -9.72 13.98
N TYR A 147 14.43 -9.18 15.18
CA TYR A 147 14.41 -7.74 15.42
C TYR A 147 15.72 -7.04 14.97
N ARG A 148 16.89 -7.59 15.34
CA ARG A 148 18.19 -7.07 14.91
C ARG A 148 18.35 -7.10 13.39
N PHE A 149 17.94 -8.21 12.76
CA PHE A 149 17.96 -8.33 11.32
C PHE A 149 17.10 -7.23 10.66
N MET A 150 15.83 -7.12 11.02
CA MET A 150 14.94 -6.14 10.42
C MET A 150 15.36 -4.70 10.71
N ARG A 151 15.89 -4.44 11.87
CA ARG A 151 16.45 -3.13 12.22
C ARG A 151 17.61 -2.72 11.30
N SER A 152 18.39 -3.68 10.79
CA SER A 152 19.43 -3.42 9.78
C SER A 152 18.87 -3.25 8.37
N VAL A 153 17.66 -3.78 8.10
CA VAL A 153 17.01 -3.75 6.78
C VAL A 153 16.10 -2.52 6.62
N PHE A 154 15.45 -2.06 7.68
CA PHE A 154 14.51 -0.93 7.60
C PHE A 154 15.07 0.34 6.93
N PRO A 155 16.30 0.81 7.23
CA PRO A 155 16.84 1.98 6.53
C PRO A 155 16.94 1.78 5.02
N TYR A 156 17.29 0.58 4.57
CA TYR A 156 17.28 0.22 3.14
C TYR A 156 15.87 0.29 2.56
N LEU A 157 14.87 -0.32 3.23
CA LEU A 157 13.48 -0.33 2.77
C LEU A 157 12.90 1.09 2.67
N VAL A 158 13.13 1.93 3.67
CA VAL A 158 12.70 3.34 3.65
C VAL A 158 13.43 4.13 2.59
N GLY A 159 14.74 3.89 2.42
CA GLY A 159 15.57 4.54 1.40
C GLY A 159 15.09 4.28 -0.05
N LEU A 160 14.40 3.17 -0.29
CA LEU A 160 13.84 2.89 -1.62
C LEU A 160 12.83 3.95 -2.08
N PHE A 161 12.05 4.53 -1.17
CA PHE A 161 11.12 5.62 -1.51
C PHE A 161 11.82 6.93 -1.92
N LEU A 162 13.10 7.08 -1.58
CA LEU A 162 13.90 8.25 -1.94
C LEU A 162 14.58 8.08 -3.30
N THR A 163 14.79 6.85 -3.76
CA THR A 163 15.64 6.53 -4.90
C THR A 163 14.93 5.78 -6.01
N ALA A 164 13.87 5.04 -5.69
CA ALA A 164 13.11 4.32 -6.70
C ALA A 164 12.23 5.29 -7.51
N PRO A 165 11.99 5.00 -8.80
CA PRO A 165 11.07 5.80 -9.59
C PRO A 165 9.67 5.77 -8.96
N ALA A 166 9.05 6.94 -8.87
CA ALA A 166 7.63 7.00 -8.56
C ALA A 166 6.85 6.21 -9.63
N PRO A 167 5.73 5.57 -9.27
CA PRO A 167 4.92 4.87 -10.25
C PRO A 167 4.52 5.85 -11.35
N GLU A 168 4.65 5.45 -12.60
CA GLU A 168 4.28 6.27 -13.76
C GLU A 168 2.78 6.62 -13.78
N THR A 169 2.00 5.95 -12.97
CA THR A 169 0.55 6.08 -12.92
C THR A 169 0.05 6.40 -11.51
N GLN A 170 0.19 7.64 -11.08
CA GLN A 170 -0.88 8.19 -10.24
C GLN A 170 -2.13 8.23 -11.13
N LEU A 171 -3.22 7.56 -10.68
CA LEU A 171 -4.49 7.67 -11.39
C LEU A 171 -4.82 9.16 -11.57
N PRO A 172 -5.16 9.62 -12.78
CA PRO A 172 -5.62 10.98 -12.95
C PRO A 172 -6.76 11.26 -11.97
N GLN A 173 -6.81 12.46 -11.41
CA GLN A 173 -7.81 12.83 -10.41
C GLN A 173 -9.25 12.53 -10.85
N TRP A 174 -9.55 12.73 -12.14
CA TRP A 174 -10.86 12.39 -12.70
C TRP A 174 -11.18 10.90 -12.66
N LEU A 175 -10.15 10.03 -12.82
CA LEU A 175 -10.33 8.58 -12.80
C LEU A 175 -10.49 8.07 -11.36
N SER A 176 -9.72 8.61 -10.42
CA SER A 176 -9.93 8.32 -8.99
C SER A 176 -11.34 8.71 -8.55
N ALA A 177 -11.77 9.93 -8.87
CA ALA A 177 -13.12 10.40 -8.55
C ALA A 177 -14.23 9.55 -9.22
N LEU A 178 -13.98 9.07 -10.44
CA LEU A 178 -14.90 8.18 -11.13
C LEU A 178 -15.02 6.81 -10.44
N LEU A 179 -13.90 6.23 -10.02
CA LEU A 179 -13.88 4.96 -9.29
C LEU A 179 -14.58 5.11 -7.93
N GLU A 180 -14.28 6.16 -7.18
CA GLU A 180 -14.96 6.48 -5.92
C GLU A 180 -16.48 6.63 -6.10
N ALA A 181 -16.90 7.36 -7.15
CA ALA A 181 -18.33 7.51 -7.45
C ALA A 181 -18.98 6.18 -7.82
N MET A 182 -18.26 5.24 -8.44
CA MET A 182 -18.79 3.90 -8.77
C MET A 182 -18.84 2.95 -7.58
N ASP A 183 -18.15 3.23 -6.47
CA ASP A 183 -18.29 2.49 -5.21
C ASP A 183 -19.65 2.72 -4.53
N GLU A 184 -20.32 3.82 -4.85
CA GLU A 184 -21.68 4.05 -4.40
C GLU A 184 -22.61 2.96 -4.96
N ARG A 185 -23.33 2.26 -4.06
CA ARG A 185 -24.19 1.12 -4.42
C ARG A 185 -25.14 1.40 -5.58
N GLU A 186 -25.74 2.58 -5.63
CA GLU A 186 -26.68 2.97 -6.67
C GLU A 186 -25.99 3.10 -8.03
N ASN A 187 -24.80 3.68 -8.08
CA ASN A 187 -24.03 3.84 -9.28
C ASN A 187 -23.51 2.49 -9.80
N PHE A 188 -23.03 1.63 -8.88
CA PHE A 188 -22.58 0.28 -9.21
C PHE A 188 -23.70 -0.56 -9.84
N ILE A 189 -24.91 -0.55 -9.25
CA ILE A 189 -26.07 -1.29 -9.77
C ILE A 189 -26.49 -0.76 -11.16
N ALA A 190 -26.39 0.55 -11.39
CA ALA A 190 -26.71 1.16 -12.68
C ALA A 190 -25.67 0.84 -13.78
N GLY A 191 -24.49 0.35 -13.41
CA GLY A 191 -23.47 -0.25 -14.29
C GLY A 191 -22.90 0.69 -15.35
N LEU A 192 -22.55 0.12 -16.50
CA LEU A 192 -21.87 0.83 -17.59
C LEU A 192 -22.55 2.14 -18.05
N PRO A 193 -23.87 2.24 -18.19
CA PRO A 193 -24.52 3.52 -18.55
C PRO A 193 -24.22 4.63 -17.54
N ARG A 194 -24.21 4.30 -16.25
CA ARG A 194 -23.91 5.25 -15.19
C ARG A 194 -22.44 5.64 -15.18
N LEU A 195 -21.55 4.68 -15.35
CA LEU A 195 -20.11 4.91 -15.48
C LEU A 195 -19.81 5.91 -16.61
N LEU A 196 -20.41 5.71 -17.79
CA LEU A 196 -20.23 6.61 -18.93
C LEU A 196 -20.79 8.02 -18.66
N ALA A 197 -21.95 8.09 -18.00
CA ALA A 197 -22.55 9.36 -17.62
C ALA A 197 -21.68 10.15 -16.61
N LEU A 198 -21.12 9.46 -15.61
CA LEU A 198 -20.24 10.05 -14.63
C LEU A 198 -18.89 10.46 -15.23
N ALA A 199 -18.32 9.64 -16.10
CA ALA A 199 -17.07 9.93 -16.78
C ALA A 199 -17.16 11.13 -17.73
N ASN A 200 -18.35 11.43 -18.23
CA ASN A 200 -18.58 12.44 -19.28
C ASN A 200 -17.63 12.29 -20.49
N MET A 201 -17.39 11.04 -20.88
CA MET A 201 -16.47 10.65 -21.95
C MET A 201 -17.12 9.58 -22.83
N SER A 202 -16.61 9.44 -24.08
CA SER A 202 -17.01 8.31 -24.91
C SER A 202 -16.50 6.97 -24.33
N GLN A 203 -17.25 5.89 -24.58
CA GLN A 203 -16.85 4.55 -24.15
C GLN A 203 -15.46 4.17 -24.67
N GLU A 204 -15.13 4.55 -25.91
CA GLU A 204 -13.81 4.28 -26.49
C GLU A 204 -12.69 5.01 -25.76
N HIS A 205 -12.89 6.29 -25.41
CA HIS A 205 -11.93 7.07 -24.64
C HIS A 205 -11.75 6.49 -23.22
N LEU A 206 -12.86 6.13 -22.59
CA LEU A 206 -12.84 5.52 -21.26
C LEU A 206 -12.10 4.18 -21.30
N THR A 207 -12.39 3.31 -22.27
CA THR A 207 -11.69 2.03 -22.44
C THR A 207 -10.19 2.20 -22.65
N ARG A 208 -9.77 3.16 -23.49
CA ARG A 208 -8.33 3.46 -23.66
C ARG A 208 -7.69 3.95 -22.36
N SER A 209 -8.41 4.78 -21.60
CA SER A 209 -7.93 5.28 -20.32
C SER A 209 -7.82 4.16 -19.29
N PHE A 210 -8.81 3.28 -19.18
CA PHE A 210 -8.75 2.12 -18.31
C PHE A 210 -7.57 1.20 -18.66
N ARG A 211 -7.36 0.91 -19.95
CA ARG A 211 -6.17 0.14 -20.38
C ARG A 211 -4.86 0.82 -20.01
N ARG A 212 -4.79 2.13 -20.20
CA ARG A 212 -3.57 2.90 -19.90
C ARG A 212 -3.26 2.97 -18.41
N TYR A 213 -4.27 3.22 -17.59
CA TYR A 213 -4.07 3.55 -16.17
C TYR A 213 -4.36 2.39 -15.22
N LEU A 214 -5.16 1.43 -15.64
CA LEU A 214 -5.62 0.31 -14.81
C LEU A 214 -5.23 -1.06 -15.39
N GLY A 215 -4.69 -1.11 -16.61
CA GLY A 215 -4.32 -2.37 -17.27
C GLY A 215 -5.54 -3.22 -17.73
N ALA A 216 -6.76 -2.65 -17.74
CA ALA A 216 -8.03 -3.35 -17.98
C ALA A 216 -8.50 -3.21 -19.44
#